data_8e4d3597de2da6420c1003a494005bd7
#
_entry.id   8e4d3597de2da6420c1003a494005bd7
#
_cell.length_a   1.000
_cell.length_b   1.000
_cell.length_c   1.000
_cell.angle_alpha   90.00
_cell.angle_beta   90.00
_cell.angle_gamma   90.00
#
_symmetry.space_group_name_H-M   'P 1'
#
loop_
_entity.id
_entity.type
_entity.pdbx_description
1 polymer ?
#
loop_
_entity_poly.entity_id
_entity_poly.type
_entity_poly.pdbx_seq_one_letter_code
_entity_poly.pdbx_strand_id
1 'polypeptide(L)'
;SSAMKSIAIREIKSVLRVPAYVLNSVISPYILLIVMFGGGIFGAVRAGANADFLGMLQEFFLAMTETPSDALAFGLISGLAIALFVSVGSLSSTTISRDAYHWDFFKSIPVPAKTIFMGKLLGSAAFVLPLLLILWITYFVLLPFTPLVHLSMLLSTLLCMYGMVILDMRIDLLSPKLDWVDELSVVKQNKTVVFSQMKTFILIMAAVPPVSYTHLTLPTTPYV
;
A
#
# COMPACT_ATOMS: atom_id res chain seq x y z
N SER A 1 -12.84 21.30 -4.11
CA SER A 1 -12.73 22.58 -4.88
C SER A 1 -12.17 22.29 -6.27
N SER A 2 -12.46 23.14 -7.24
CA SER A 2 -11.94 23.06 -8.61
C SER A 2 -10.40 23.04 -8.64
N ALA A 3 -9.75 23.86 -7.81
CA ALA A 3 -8.30 23.90 -7.67
C ALA A 3 -7.69 22.57 -7.23
N MET A 4 -8.29 21.89 -6.25
CA MET A 4 -7.83 20.58 -5.77
C MET A 4 -7.88 19.53 -6.89
N LYS A 5 -8.97 19.48 -7.66
CA LYS A 5 -9.11 18.58 -8.82
C LYS A 5 -8.07 18.87 -9.90
N SER A 6 -7.82 20.15 -10.20
CA SER A 6 -6.81 20.54 -11.19
C SER A 6 -5.41 20.13 -10.78
N ILE A 7 -5.07 20.27 -9.49
CA ILE A 7 -3.78 19.82 -8.93
C ILE A 7 -3.65 18.30 -9.00
N ALA A 8 -4.71 17.55 -8.66
CA ALA A 8 -4.72 16.09 -8.76
C ALA A 8 -4.51 15.61 -10.21
N ILE A 9 -5.20 16.23 -11.18
CA ILE A 9 -5.03 15.89 -12.60
C ILE A 9 -3.61 16.23 -13.06
N ARG A 10 -3.05 17.37 -12.61
CA ARG A 10 -1.67 17.73 -12.93
C ARG A 10 -0.69 16.70 -12.38
N GLU A 11 -0.88 16.25 -11.14
CA GLU A 11 -0.04 15.21 -10.50
C GLU A 11 -0.07 13.91 -11.31
N ILE A 12 -1.26 13.44 -11.69
CA ILE A 12 -1.43 12.24 -12.53
C ILE A 12 -0.68 12.42 -13.86
N LYS A 13 -0.87 13.55 -14.54
CA LYS A 13 -0.20 13.83 -15.83
C LYS A 13 1.31 13.92 -15.67
N SER A 14 1.82 14.50 -14.58
CA SER A 14 3.27 14.62 -14.34
C SER A 14 3.92 13.24 -14.18
N VAL A 15 3.27 12.33 -13.48
CA VAL A 15 3.75 10.95 -13.32
C VAL A 15 3.72 10.19 -14.64
N LEU A 16 2.60 10.26 -15.36
CA LEU A 16 2.42 9.51 -16.63
C LEU A 16 3.34 9.98 -17.76
N ARG A 17 3.78 11.24 -17.74
CA ARG A 17 4.67 11.80 -18.76
C ARG A 17 6.12 11.35 -18.65
N VAL A 18 6.53 10.88 -17.47
CA VAL A 18 7.91 10.50 -17.21
C VAL A 18 8.00 8.98 -17.06
N PRO A 19 8.57 8.25 -18.04
CA PRO A 19 8.65 6.80 -18.01
C PRO A 19 9.34 6.25 -16.76
N ALA A 20 10.34 6.97 -16.23
CA ALA A 20 11.03 6.58 -15.01
C ALA A 20 10.09 6.52 -13.79
N TYR A 21 9.15 7.46 -13.68
CA TYR A 21 8.15 7.46 -12.59
C TYR A 21 7.14 6.32 -12.78
N VAL A 22 6.67 6.13 -14.00
CA VAL A 22 5.72 5.04 -14.32
C VAL A 22 6.32 3.69 -13.97
N LEU A 23 7.53 3.39 -14.47
CA LEU A 23 8.18 2.10 -14.27
C LEU A 23 8.53 1.83 -12.81
N ASN A 24 9.10 2.81 -12.12
CA ASN A 24 9.64 2.57 -10.77
C ASN A 24 8.62 2.80 -9.65
N SER A 25 7.62 3.65 -9.84
CA SER A 25 6.70 4.01 -8.77
C SER A 25 5.27 3.50 -8.98
N VAL A 26 4.85 3.32 -10.25
CA VAL A 26 3.50 2.83 -10.56
C VAL A 26 3.54 1.33 -10.86
N ILE A 27 4.35 0.90 -11.81
CA ILE A 27 4.36 -0.49 -12.29
C ILE A 27 5.03 -1.43 -11.30
N SER A 28 6.07 -0.99 -10.57
CA SER A 28 6.83 -1.87 -9.67
C SER A 28 5.97 -2.56 -8.58
N PRO A 29 4.98 -1.91 -7.92
CA PRO A 29 4.09 -2.60 -7.00
C PRO A 29 3.22 -3.68 -7.67
N TYR A 30 2.78 -3.45 -8.92
CA TYR A 30 2.03 -4.45 -9.68
C TYR A 30 2.90 -5.66 -10.05
N ILE A 31 4.16 -5.42 -10.48
CA ILE A 31 5.12 -6.52 -10.75
C ILE A 31 5.36 -7.32 -9.48
N LEU A 32 5.59 -6.66 -8.36
CA LEU A 32 5.80 -7.32 -7.08
C LEU A 32 4.60 -8.21 -6.71
N LEU A 33 3.38 -7.72 -6.92
CA LEU A 33 2.16 -8.48 -6.71
C LEU A 33 2.11 -9.73 -7.62
N ILE A 34 2.38 -9.56 -8.92
CA ILE A 34 2.39 -10.68 -9.88
C ILE A 34 3.44 -11.71 -9.48
N VAL A 35 4.64 -11.28 -9.08
CA VAL A 35 5.72 -12.19 -8.65
C VAL A 35 5.35 -12.95 -7.38
N MET A 36 4.76 -12.26 -6.39
CA MET A 36 4.37 -12.89 -5.13
C MET A 36 3.23 -13.91 -5.33
N PHE A 37 2.15 -13.52 -5.99
CA PHE A 37 1.01 -14.41 -6.21
C PHE A 37 1.31 -15.47 -7.27
N GLY A 38 1.87 -15.08 -8.42
CA GLY A 38 2.22 -16.00 -9.50
C GLY A 38 3.33 -16.97 -9.08
N GLY A 39 4.35 -16.48 -8.36
CA GLY A 39 5.42 -17.31 -7.81
C GLY A 39 4.92 -18.29 -6.76
N GLY A 40 3.98 -17.86 -5.91
CA GLY A 40 3.33 -18.72 -4.92
C GLY A 40 2.53 -19.84 -5.58
N ILE A 41 1.69 -19.51 -6.55
CA ILE A 41 0.91 -20.49 -7.33
C ILE A 41 1.84 -21.45 -8.09
N PHE A 42 2.84 -20.92 -8.79
CA PHE A 42 3.81 -21.74 -9.52
C PHE A 42 4.59 -22.67 -8.60
N GLY A 43 5.01 -22.17 -7.43
CA GLY A 43 5.69 -22.97 -6.40
C GLY A 43 4.82 -24.09 -5.87
N ALA A 44 3.55 -23.80 -5.58
CA ALA A 44 2.57 -24.78 -5.12
C ALA A 44 2.33 -25.88 -6.17
N VAL A 45 2.10 -25.51 -7.42
CA VAL A 45 1.91 -26.45 -8.54
C VAL A 45 3.15 -27.33 -8.71
N ARG A 46 4.35 -26.76 -8.65
CA ARG A 46 5.60 -27.51 -8.80
C ARG A 46 5.89 -28.45 -7.61
N ALA A 47 5.42 -28.10 -6.41
CA ALA A 47 5.50 -28.95 -5.23
C ALA A 47 4.48 -30.09 -5.23
N GLY A 48 3.69 -30.25 -6.29
CA GLY A 48 2.67 -31.32 -6.42
C GLY A 48 1.37 -30.98 -5.68
N ALA A 49 1.13 -29.69 -5.39
CA ALA A 49 -0.15 -29.26 -4.86
C ALA A 49 -1.24 -29.56 -5.90
N ASN A 50 -2.12 -30.49 -5.56
CA ASN A 50 -3.27 -30.87 -6.34
C ASN A 50 -4.36 -29.78 -6.28
N ALA A 51 -5.46 -29.98 -7.00
CA ALA A 51 -6.63 -29.10 -6.99
C ALA A 51 -7.17 -28.80 -5.58
N ASP A 52 -6.86 -29.65 -4.60
CA ASP A 52 -7.23 -29.50 -3.18
C ASP A 52 -6.48 -28.39 -2.44
N PHE A 53 -5.37 -27.86 -2.99
CA PHE A 53 -4.59 -26.81 -2.30
C PHE A 53 -5.41 -25.54 -2.02
N LEU A 54 -6.24 -25.11 -2.96
CA LEU A 54 -7.16 -23.99 -2.74
C LEU A 54 -8.20 -24.33 -1.68
N GLY A 55 -8.72 -25.55 -1.67
CA GLY A 55 -9.63 -26.05 -0.64
C GLY A 55 -8.98 -26.01 0.75
N MET A 56 -7.77 -26.54 0.86
CA MET A 56 -6.99 -26.49 2.12
C MET A 56 -6.74 -25.07 2.62
N LEU A 57 -6.41 -24.13 1.72
CA LEU A 57 -6.25 -22.72 2.08
C LEU A 57 -7.58 -22.11 2.54
N GLN A 58 -8.68 -22.42 1.88
CA GLN A 58 -9.99 -21.95 2.25
C GLN A 58 -10.40 -22.45 3.64
N GLU A 59 -10.23 -23.74 3.91
CA GLU A 59 -10.50 -24.35 5.22
C GLU A 59 -9.63 -23.72 6.32
N PHE A 60 -8.33 -23.53 6.06
CA PHE A 60 -7.42 -22.88 7.00
C PHE A 60 -7.87 -21.47 7.35
N PHE A 61 -8.23 -20.66 6.35
CA PHE A 61 -8.68 -19.30 6.60
C PHE A 61 -10.08 -19.24 7.24
N LEU A 62 -10.97 -20.16 6.93
CA LEU A 62 -12.27 -20.29 7.59
C LEU A 62 -12.09 -20.61 9.07
N ALA A 63 -11.22 -21.55 9.41
CA ALA A 63 -10.89 -21.90 10.80
C ALA A 63 -10.33 -20.69 11.58
N MET A 64 -9.57 -19.81 10.91
CA MET A 64 -9.05 -18.56 11.52
C MET A 64 -10.11 -17.47 11.72
N THR A 65 -11.31 -17.65 11.21
CA THR A 65 -12.38 -16.63 11.22
C THR A 65 -13.70 -17.17 11.76
N GLU A 66 -13.65 -18.22 12.59
CA GLU A 66 -14.83 -18.90 13.15
C GLU A 66 -15.68 -17.98 14.03
N THR A 67 -15.04 -17.20 14.91
CA THR A 67 -15.77 -16.27 15.76
C THR A 67 -15.81 -14.86 15.17
N PRO A 68 -16.83 -14.03 15.50
CA PRO A 68 -16.86 -12.65 15.04
C PRO A 68 -15.65 -11.81 15.47
N SER A 69 -15.06 -12.09 16.64
CA SER A 69 -13.83 -11.43 17.12
C SER A 69 -12.63 -11.81 16.26
N ASP A 70 -12.48 -13.09 15.94
CA ASP A 70 -11.38 -13.56 15.10
C ASP A 70 -11.52 -13.04 13.66
N ALA A 71 -12.74 -13.05 13.12
CA ALA A 71 -13.05 -12.47 11.82
C ALA A 71 -12.68 -10.97 11.75
N LEU A 72 -13.02 -10.20 12.78
CA LEU A 72 -12.64 -8.79 12.89
C LEU A 72 -11.12 -8.62 12.96
N ALA A 73 -10.46 -9.35 13.86
CA ALA A 73 -9.01 -9.29 14.05
C ALA A 73 -8.26 -9.68 12.76
N PHE A 74 -8.66 -10.77 12.12
CA PHE A 74 -8.09 -11.24 10.87
C PHE A 74 -8.25 -10.18 9.76
N GLY A 75 -9.43 -9.58 9.63
CA GLY A 75 -9.68 -8.53 8.64
C GLY A 75 -8.83 -7.29 8.89
N LEU A 76 -8.70 -6.84 10.14
CA LEU A 76 -7.86 -5.69 10.50
C LEU A 76 -6.38 -5.95 10.20
N ILE A 77 -5.86 -7.12 10.54
CA ILE A 77 -4.46 -7.51 10.33
C ILE A 77 -4.15 -7.66 8.84
N SER A 78 -5.01 -8.36 8.10
CA SER A 78 -4.82 -8.51 6.65
C SER A 78 -4.93 -7.19 5.90
N GLY A 79 -5.83 -6.30 6.33
CA GLY A 79 -5.92 -4.96 5.76
C GLY A 79 -4.67 -4.11 6.04
N LEU A 80 -4.10 -4.21 7.24
CA LEU A 80 -2.81 -3.58 7.56
C LEU A 80 -1.70 -4.14 6.68
N ALA A 81 -1.60 -5.46 6.51
CA ALA A 81 -0.61 -6.11 5.67
C ALA A 81 -0.70 -5.66 4.21
N ILE A 82 -1.91 -5.57 3.65
CA ILE A 82 -2.15 -5.04 2.30
C ILE A 82 -1.68 -3.58 2.19
N ALA A 83 -2.02 -2.73 3.16
CA ALA A 83 -1.62 -1.34 3.16
C ALA A 83 -0.09 -1.18 3.20
N LEU A 84 0.59 -1.95 4.04
CA LEU A 84 2.06 -1.96 4.12
C LEU A 84 2.69 -2.43 2.82
N PHE A 85 2.17 -3.49 2.22
CA PHE A 85 2.64 -4.02 0.94
C PHE A 85 2.53 -2.99 -0.19
N VAL A 86 1.38 -2.35 -0.31
CA VAL A 86 1.14 -1.35 -1.35
C VAL A 86 1.97 -0.07 -1.12
N SER A 87 2.34 0.22 0.14
CA SER A 87 3.17 1.38 0.51
C SER A 87 4.64 1.26 0.09
N VAL A 88 5.09 0.10 -0.41
CA VAL A 88 6.47 -0.07 -0.91
C VAL A 88 6.76 0.80 -2.13
N GLY A 89 5.74 1.25 -2.85
CA GLY A 89 5.88 2.20 -3.96
C GLY A 89 6.41 3.56 -3.51
N SER A 90 7.32 4.17 -4.28
CA SER A 90 7.97 5.45 -3.97
C SER A 90 7.17 6.68 -4.39
N LEU A 91 5.93 6.51 -4.85
CA LEU A 91 5.16 7.60 -5.48
C LEU A 91 4.84 8.74 -4.50
N SER A 92 4.38 8.42 -3.31
CA SER A 92 4.04 9.38 -2.26
C SER A 92 5.25 10.03 -1.62
N SER A 93 6.35 9.28 -1.47
CA SER A 93 7.61 9.74 -0.86
C SER A 93 8.45 10.64 -1.77
N THR A 94 8.03 10.88 -3.00
CA THR A 94 8.71 11.75 -3.97
C THR A 94 7.81 12.87 -4.50
N THR A 95 6.63 13.03 -3.94
CA THR A 95 5.59 13.96 -4.42
C THR A 95 6.05 15.43 -4.46
N ILE A 96 6.84 15.87 -3.49
CA ILE A 96 7.40 17.23 -3.42
C ILE A 96 8.69 17.28 -4.26
N SER A 97 9.56 16.30 -4.10
CA SER A 97 10.83 16.22 -4.83
C SER A 97 10.66 16.22 -6.35
N ARG A 98 9.59 15.60 -6.89
CA ARG A 98 9.27 15.61 -8.32
C ARG A 98 8.92 16.99 -8.86
N ASP A 99 8.44 17.88 -8.00
CA ASP A 99 8.06 19.24 -8.40
C ASP A 99 9.20 20.27 -8.24
N ALA A 100 10.45 19.84 -8.08
CA ALA A 100 11.60 20.73 -7.86
C ALA A 100 11.60 21.97 -8.78
N TYR A 101 11.45 21.76 -10.10
CA TYR A 101 11.41 22.86 -11.07
C TYR A 101 10.17 23.75 -11.00
N HIS A 102 9.12 23.30 -10.32
CA HIS A 102 7.85 24.03 -10.20
C HIS A 102 7.57 24.46 -8.76
N TRP A 103 8.52 24.28 -7.85
CA TRP A 103 8.31 24.54 -6.44
C TRP A 103 8.00 26.01 -6.14
N ASP A 104 8.68 26.92 -6.81
CA ASP A 104 8.44 28.36 -6.63
C ASP A 104 7.09 28.78 -7.24
N PHE A 105 6.65 28.11 -8.30
CA PHE A 105 5.29 28.31 -8.84
C PHE A 105 4.23 27.95 -7.78
N PHE A 106 4.38 26.84 -7.08
CA PHE A 106 3.42 26.48 -6.02
C PHE A 106 3.39 27.49 -4.86
N LYS A 107 4.50 28.14 -4.56
CA LYS A 107 4.55 29.19 -3.55
C LYS A 107 3.86 30.50 -4.02
N SER A 108 3.82 30.76 -5.30
CA SER A 108 3.29 31.99 -5.89
C SER A 108 1.77 31.95 -6.13
N ILE A 109 1.16 30.77 -6.22
CA ILE A 109 -0.28 30.66 -6.48
C ILE A 109 -1.12 30.95 -5.23
N PRO A 110 -2.21 31.70 -5.35
CA PRO A 110 -3.08 32.07 -4.22
C PRO A 110 -4.03 30.90 -3.84
N VAL A 111 -3.45 29.74 -3.55
CA VAL A 111 -4.19 28.53 -3.16
C VAL A 111 -3.70 28.06 -1.78
N PRO A 112 -4.60 27.76 -0.83
CA PRO A 112 -4.21 27.28 0.47
C PRO A 112 -3.35 26.01 0.37
N ALA A 113 -2.27 25.93 1.16
CA ALA A 113 -1.36 24.77 1.18
C ALA A 113 -2.11 23.43 1.38
N LYS A 114 -3.14 23.42 2.24
CA LYS A 114 -4.01 22.25 2.43
C LYS A 114 -4.63 21.77 1.12
N THR A 115 -5.08 22.66 0.26
CA THR A 115 -5.68 22.31 -1.04
C THR A 115 -4.64 21.71 -1.98
N ILE A 116 -3.40 22.23 -1.95
CA ILE A 116 -2.28 21.71 -2.73
C ILE A 116 -1.95 20.28 -2.29
N PHE A 117 -1.75 20.06 -0.99
CA PHE A 117 -1.45 18.75 -0.45
C PHE A 117 -2.56 17.72 -0.70
N MET A 118 -3.82 18.12 -0.50
CA MET A 118 -4.95 17.22 -0.79
C MET A 118 -5.07 16.89 -2.29
N GLY A 119 -4.77 17.84 -3.17
CA GLY A 119 -4.71 17.58 -4.61
C GLY A 119 -3.63 16.56 -4.98
N LYS A 120 -2.44 16.69 -4.40
CA LYS A 120 -1.32 15.75 -4.58
C LYS A 120 -1.63 14.36 -4.02
N LEU A 121 -2.25 14.31 -2.84
CA LEU A 121 -2.69 13.07 -2.21
C LEU A 121 -3.70 12.32 -3.10
N LEU A 122 -4.69 13.03 -3.64
CA LEU A 122 -5.66 12.44 -4.57
C LEU A 122 -5.01 11.97 -5.87
N GLY A 123 -4.05 12.73 -6.40
CA GLY A 123 -3.29 12.35 -7.57
C GLY A 123 -2.49 11.06 -7.36
N SER A 124 -1.81 10.93 -6.22
CA SER A 124 -1.08 9.72 -5.84
C SER A 124 -2.03 8.53 -5.60
N ALA A 125 -3.15 8.76 -4.94
CA ALA A 125 -4.17 7.74 -4.68
C ALA A 125 -4.75 7.13 -5.97
N ALA A 126 -4.85 7.92 -7.03
CA ALA A 126 -5.36 7.44 -8.32
C ALA A 126 -4.55 6.27 -8.91
N PHE A 127 -3.26 6.15 -8.59
CA PHE A 127 -2.41 5.03 -9.02
C PHE A 127 -2.49 3.83 -8.08
N VAL A 128 -2.78 4.06 -6.82
CA VAL A 128 -2.80 3.03 -5.78
C VAL A 128 -4.16 2.36 -5.67
N LEU A 129 -5.25 3.10 -5.84
CA LEU A 129 -6.61 2.58 -5.76
C LEU A 129 -6.88 1.39 -6.70
N PRO A 130 -6.45 1.39 -7.98
CA PRO A 130 -6.64 0.22 -8.85
C PRO A 130 -5.94 -1.03 -8.33
N LEU A 131 -4.72 -0.88 -7.78
CA LEU A 131 -3.99 -2.00 -7.19
C LEU A 131 -4.73 -2.59 -5.98
N LEU A 132 -5.25 -1.73 -5.11
CA LEU A 132 -6.06 -2.16 -3.97
C LEU A 132 -7.34 -2.88 -4.41
N LEU A 133 -8.02 -2.37 -5.44
CA LEU A 133 -9.22 -3.01 -5.97
C LEU A 133 -8.90 -4.39 -6.54
N ILE A 134 -7.81 -4.55 -7.27
CA ILE A 134 -7.37 -5.86 -7.79
C ILE A 134 -7.13 -6.83 -6.62
N LEU A 135 -6.37 -6.41 -5.61
CA LEU A 135 -6.11 -7.23 -4.43
C LEU A 135 -7.41 -7.60 -3.70
N TRP A 136 -8.27 -6.63 -3.47
CA TRP A 136 -9.53 -6.86 -2.75
C TRP A 136 -10.48 -7.78 -3.51
N ILE A 137 -10.62 -7.62 -4.84
CA ILE A 137 -11.40 -8.51 -5.70
C ILE A 137 -10.80 -9.92 -5.68
N THR A 138 -9.48 -10.05 -5.72
CA THR A 138 -8.80 -11.34 -5.63
C THR A 138 -9.13 -12.06 -4.32
N TYR A 139 -9.06 -11.36 -3.18
CA TYR A 139 -9.47 -11.91 -1.89
C TYR A 139 -10.94 -12.30 -1.86
N PHE A 140 -11.82 -11.43 -2.40
CA PHE A 140 -13.26 -11.68 -2.43
C PHE A 140 -13.64 -12.92 -3.26
N VAL A 141 -12.94 -13.15 -4.38
CA VAL A 141 -13.24 -14.27 -5.29
C VAL A 141 -12.60 -15.58 -4.81
N LEU A 142 -11.37 -15.53 -4.28
CA LEU A 142 -10.63 -16.73 -3.93
C LEU A 142 -10.96 -17.28 -2.54
N LEU A 143 -11.37 -16.41 -1.61
CA LEU A 143 -11.55 -16.77 -0.21
C LEU A 143 -12.99 -16.48 0.26
N PRO A 144 -13.73 -17.49 0.74
CA PRO A 144 -15.13 -17.37 1.14
C PRO A 144 -15.26 -16.74 2.55
N PHE A 145 -14.66 -15.58 2.75
CA PHE A 145 -14.73 -14.87 4.01
C PHE A 145 -16.11 -14.29 4.30
N THR A 146 -16.41 -14.13 5.58
CA THR A 146 -17.61 -13.43 6.03
C THR A 146 -17.57 -11.96 5.63
N PRO A 147 -18.73 -11.29 5.48
CA PRO A 147 -18.80 -9.85 5.20
C PRO A 147 -18.06 -8.99 6.23
N LEU A 148 -17.97 -9.47 7.48
CA LEU A 148 -17.25 -8.79 8.55
C LEU A 148 -15.74 -8.72 8.28
N VAL A 149 -15.13 -9.81 7.77
CA VAL A 149 -13.72 -9.83 7.37
C VAL A 149 -13.47 -8.84 6.24
N HIS A 150 -14.30 -8.86 5.20
CA HIS A 150 -14.14 -7.96 4.06
C HIS A 150 -14.27 -6.49 4.45
N LEU A 151 -15.24 -6.16 5.29
CA LEU A 151 -15.47 -4.78 5.75
C LEU A 151 -14.32 -4.28 6.64
N SER A 152 -13.89 -5.08 7.61
CA SER A 152 -12.78 -4.73 8.51
C SER A 152 -11.45 -4.64 7.76
N MET A 153 -11.19 -5.52 6.80
CA MET A 153 -10.02 -5.49 5.92
C MET A 153 -10.01 -4.22 5.06
N LEU A 154 -11.13 -3.87 4.42
CA LEU A 154 -11.24 -2.66 3.59
C LEU A 154 -11.01 -1.41 4.43
N LEU A 155 -11.67 -1.30 5.60
CA LEU A 155 -11.55 -0.15 6.49
C LEU A 155 -10.11 0.01 6.99
N SER A 156 -9.49 -1.07 7.46
CA SER A 156 -8.10 -1.09 7.92
C SER A 156 -7.13 -0.69 6.80
N THR A 157 -7.30 -1.26 5.60
CA THR A 157 -6.46 -0.93 4.44
C THR A 157 -6.54 0.56 4.10
N LEU A 158 -7.72 1.13 4.01
CA LEU A 158 -7.91 2.54 3.64
C LEU A 158 -7.34 3.48 4.70
N LEU A 159 -7.57 3.21 5.99
CA LEU A 159 -7.06 4.02 7.10
C LEU A 159 -5.53 3.97 7.17
N CYS A 160 -4.95 2.77 7.14
CA CYS A 160 -3.50 2.59 7.18
C CYS A 160 -2.82 3.21 5.97
N MET A 161 -3.36 3.00 4.77
CA MET A 161 -2.85 3.62 3.55
C MET A 161 -2.87 5.14 3.61
N TYR A 162 -3.97 5.73 4.05
CA TYR A 162 -4.07 7.17 4.22
C TYR A 162 -2.97 7.70 5.15
N GLY A 163 -2.77 7.03 6.30
CA GLY A 163 -1.69 7.35 7.23
C GLY A 163 -0.30 7.22 6.61
N MET A 164 -0.05 6.14 5.86
CA MET A 164 1.23 5.91 5.20
C MET A 164 1.56 6.97 4.15
N VAL A 165 0.59 7.33 3.31
CA VAL A 165 0.79 8.38 2.29
C VAL A 165 1.08 9.74 2.93
N ILE A 166 0.39 10.10 4.02
CA ILE A 166 0.67 11.35 4.75
C ILE A 166 2.08 11.34 5.33
N LEU A 167 2.50 10.24 5.94
CA LEU A 167 3.85 10.11 6.51
C LEU A 167 4.92 10.22 5.41
N ASP A 168 4.72 9.59 4.26
CA ASP A 168 5.61 9.68 3.11
C ASP A 168 5.74 11.10 2.58
N MET A 169 4.61 11.76 2.38
CA MET A 169 4.59 13.17 1.95
C MET A 169 5.27 14.09 2.98
N ARG A 170 5.11 13.80 4.28
CA ARG A 170 5.79 14.54 5.34
C ARG A 170 7.30 14.34 5.30
N ILE A 171 7.77 13.12 5.10
CA ILE A 171 9.20 12.80 4.96
C ILE A 171 9.78 13.56 3.77
N ASP A 172 9.10 13.54 2.62
CA ASP A 172 9.53 14.26 1.42
C ASP A 172 9.52 15.79 1.62
N LEU A 173 8.55 16.33 2.34
CA LEU A 173 8.47 17.75 2.66
C LEU A 173 9.60 18.22 3.59
N LEU A 174 10.03 17.37 4.53
CA LEU A 174 11.10 17.71 5.49
C LEU A 174 12.50 17.70 4.87
N SER A 175 12.72 16.92 3.82
CA SER A 175 14.01 16.85 3.14
C SER A 175 13.86 16.60 1.64
N PRO A 176 13.20 17.52 0.90
CA PRO A 176 12.96 17.33 -0.51
C PRO A 176 14.27 17.37 -1.30
N LYS A 177 14.40 16.50 -2.30
CA LYS A 177 15.49 16.55 -3.26
C LYS A 177 15.11 17.49 -4.39
N LEU A 178 15.59 18.73 -4.36
CA LEU A 178 15.21 19.76 -5.34
C LEU A 178 16.29 20.02 -6.41
N ASP A 179 17.49 19.47 -6.23
CA ASP A 179 18.70 19.69 -7.04
C ASP A 179 19.00 18.54 -8.01
N TRP A 180 17.96 17.84 -8.49
CA TRP A 180 18.15 16.75 -9.42
C TRP A 180 18.16 17.22 -10.88
N VAL A 181 18.95 16.54 -11.70
CA VAL A 181 19.06 16.78 -13.16
C VAL A 181 18.35 15.67 -13.93
N ASP A 182 18.33 14.45 -13.39
CA ASP A 182 17.73 13.27 -13.99
C ASP A 182 16.55 12.78 -13.16
N GLU A 183 15.41 12.55 -13.79
CA GLU A 183 14.17 12.08 -13.16
C GLU A 183 14.34 10.74 -12.45
N LEU A 184 15.24 9.88 -12.94
CA LEU A 184 15.52 8.60 -12.30
C LEU A 184 16.16 8.78 -10.91
N SER A 185 16.96 9.84 -10.75
CA SER A 185 17.61 10.15 -9.47
C SER A 185 16.63 10.53 -8.37
N VAL A 186 15.46 11.10 -8.74
CA VAL A 186 14.39 11.43 -7.78
C VAL A 186 13.79 10.17 -7.14
N VAL A 187 13.72 9.09 -7.89
CA VAL A 187 13.11 7.83 -7.42
C VAL A 187 14.15 6.89 -6.80
N LYS A 188 15.33 6.75 -7.43
CA LYS A 188 16.33 5.77 -7.00
C LYS A 188 17.39 6.31 -6.04
N GLN A 189 17.69 7.61 -6.11
CA GLN A 189 18.78 8.23 -5.33
C GLN A 189 18.24 9.29 -4.36
N ASN A 190 16.99 9.17 -3.95
CA ASN A 190 16.37 10.09 -3.02
C ASN A 190 16.34 9.49 -1.61
N LYS A 191 16.88 10.23 -0.64
CA LYS A 191 16.87 9.86 0.77
C LYS A 191 15.46 9.62 1.31
N THR A 192 14.48 10.39 0.83
CA THR A 192 13.08 10.28 1.25
C THR A 192 12.46 8.95 0.88
N VAL A 193 12.83 8.39 -0.28
CA VAL A 193 12.43 7.04 -0.70
C VAL A 193 13.02 5.99 0.24
N VAL A 194 14.31 6.10 0.58
CA VAL A 194 14.98 5.17 1.51
C VAL A 194 14.32 5.23 2.89
N PHE A 195 14.07 6.42 3.43
CA PHE A 195 13.40 6.58 4.72
C PHE A 195 11.97 6.04 4.71
N SER A 196 11.22 6.26 3.62
CA SER A 196 9.88 5.70 3.45
C SER A 196 9.89 4.17 3.44
N GLN A 197 10.82 3.56 2.72
CA GLN A 197 10.98 2.10 2.68
C GLN A 197 11.42 1.53 4.03
N MET A 198 12.37 2.17 4.71
CA MET A 198 12.77 1.80 6.08
C MET A 198 11.61 1.89 7.07
N LYS A 199 10.83 2.96 7.03
CA LYS A 199 9.61 3.10 7.83
C LYS A 199 8.66 1.93 7.60
N THR A 200 8.39 1.59 6.33
CA THR A 200 7.50 0.49 5.98
C THR A 200 8.05 -0.84 6.50
N PHE A 201 9.35 -1.09 6.33
CA PHE A 201 10.01 -2.30 6.86
C PHE A 201 9.92 -2.38 8.39
N ILE A 202 10.19 -1.29 9.10
CA ILE A 202 10.08 -1.24 10.57
C ILE A 202 8.65 -1.53 11.02
N LEU A 203 7.64 -0.99 10.33
CA LEU A 203 6.23 -1.24 10.65
C LEU A 203 5.83 -2.70 10.38
N ILE A 204 6.34 -3.31 9.32
CA ILE A 204 6.16 -4.74 9.05
C ILE A 204 6.77 -5.55 10.19
N MET A 205 8.02 -5.29 10.55
CA MET A 205 8.70 -5.99 11.64
C MET A 205 8.03 -5.79 13.00
N ALA A 206 7.44 -4.62 13.24
CA ALA A 206 6.69 -4.35 14.47
C ALA A 206 5.31 -5.02 14.50
N ALA A 207 4.71 -5.27 13.34
CA ALA A 207 3.41 -5.92 13.24
C ALA A 207 3.48 -7.46 13.39
N VAL A 208 4.60 -8.08 13.01
CA VAL A 208 4.78 -9.55 13.06
C VAL A 208 4.70 -10.13 14.46
N PRO A 209 5.40 -9.61 15.50
CA PRO A 209 5.35 -10.20 16.84
C PRO A 209 3.96 -10.24 17.47
N PRO A 210 3.14 -9.15 17.47
CA PRO A 210 1.79 -9.22 18.02
C PRO A 210 0.92 -10.30 17.37
N VAL A 211 1.03 -10.45 16.05
CA VAL A 211 0.30 -11.48 15.30
C VAL A 211 0.73 -12.88 15.74
N SER A 212 2.03 -13.11 15.89
CA SER A 212 2.55 -14.39 16.35
C SER A 212 2.11 -14.72 17.78
N TYR A 213 2.13 -13.73 18.68
CA TYR A 213 1.69 -13.93 20.08
C TYR A 213 0.19 -14.21 20.18
N THR A 214 -0.66 -13.53 19.42
CA THR A 214 -2.12 -13.75 19.49
C THR A 214 -2.54 -15.09 18.89
N HIS A 215 -1.85 -15.61 17.89
CA HIS A 215 -2.19 -16.87 17.25
C HIS A 215 -1.46 -18.10 17.81
N LEU A 216 -0.27 -17.92 18.41
CA LEU A 216 0.51 -19.05 18.97
C LEU A 216 0.30 -19.25 20.48
N THR A 217 -0.23 -18.27 21.21
CA THR A 217 -0.39 -18.34 22.67
C THR A 217 -1.83 -18.45 23.14
N LEU A 218 -2.81 -18.61 22.25
CA LEU A 218 -4.14 -19.02 22.69
C LEU A 218 -4.03 -20.47 23.21
N PRO A 219 -4.15 -20.68 24.54
CA PRO A 219 -4.05 -22.02 25.08
C PRO A 219 -5.24 -22.82 24.57
N THR A 220 -4.97 -23.91 23.88
CA THR A 220 -5.88 -25.04 23.75
C THR A 220 -6.01 -25.76 25.11
N THR A 221 -6.39 -25.03 26.14
CA THR A 221 -6.82 -25.67 27.37
C THR A 221 -8.30 -25.94 27.26
N PRO A 222 -8.72 -27.20 27.11
CA PRO A 222 -10.10 -27.54 27.36
C PRO A 222 -10.38 -27.24 28.82
N TYR A 223 -11.28 -26.32 29.11
CA TYR A 223 -11.87 -26.21 30.41
C TYR A 223 -12.67 -27.49 30.64
N VAL A 224 -12.17 -28.33 31.55
CA VAL A 224 -12.88 -29.47 32.14
C VAL A 224 -13.89 -28.93 33.12
#